data_651b579b89ea10fdd68a3798130ba144
#
_entry.id   651b579b89ea10fdd68a3798130ba144
#
_cell.length_a   1.000
_cell.length_b   1.000
_cell.length_c   1.000
_cell.angle_alpha   90.00
_cell.angle_beta   90.00
_cell.angle_gamma   90.00
#
_symmetry.space_group_name_H-M   'P 1'
#
loop_
_entity.id
_entity.type
_entity.pdbx_description
1 polymer ?
#
loop_
_entity_poly.entity_id
_entity_poly.type
_entity_poly.pdbx_seq_one_letter_code
_entity_poly.pdbx_strand_id
1 'polypeptide(L)'
;LKATEELVRAGFIVLPYMNADPILALRLQDVGAAAVMPLGSPIGTNQGILTAFQIEIIIDQARVPVVVDAGIGAPSHAALAMEMGADAVLVNTAISVAGDPVAMARAFAQAVEAGRTAFVAGMGSRGKQAQASSPLTGTLATDLGFLA
;
A
#
# COMPACT_ATOMS: atom_id res chain seq x y z
N LEU A 1 -11.39 19.18 6.18
CA LEU A 1 -10.34 20.19 6.10
C LEU A 1 -10.39 21.15 7.29
N LYS A 2 -11.52 21.87 7.52
CA LYS A 2 -11.64 22.82 8.65
C LYS A 2 -11.38 22.16 10.00
N ALA A 3 -12.00 21.01 10.27
CA ALA A 3 -11.79 20.29 11.53
C ALA A 3 -10.33 19.89 11.74
N THR A 4 -9.65 19.44 10.67
CA THR A 4 -8.20 19.13 10.72
C THR A 4 -7.40 20.36 11.10
N GLU A 5 -7.65 21.50 10.47
CA GLU A 5 -6.96 22.76 10.74
C GLU A 5 -7.18 23.22 12.20
N GLU A 6 -8.41 23.18 12.70
CA GLU A 6 -8.74 23.54 14.08
C GLU A 6 -8.06 22.63 15.10
N LEU A 7 -8.08 21.31 14.87
CA LEU A 7 -7.45 20.36 15.77
C LEU A 7 -5.91 20.49 15.77
N VAL A 8 -5.30 20.69 14.61
CA VAL A 8 -3.85 20.94 14.50
C VAL A 8 -3.48 22.22 15.28
N ARG A 9 -4.24 23.31 15.12
CA ARG A 9 -4.01 24.55 15.90
C ARG A 9 -4.20 24.35 17.40
N ALA A 10 -5.05 23.43 17.80
CA ALA A 10 -5.25 23.04 19.20
C ALA A 10 -4.15 22.12 19.75
N GLY A 11 -3.15 21.74 18.92
CA GLY A 11 -2.01 20.93 19.32
C GLY A 11 -2.22 19.41 19.19
N PHE A 12 -3.28 18.96 18.52
CA PHE A 12 -3.48 17.54 18.27
C PHE A 12 -2.65 17.03 17.09
N ILE A 13 -2.17 15.80 17.17
CA ILE A 13 -1.63 15.04 16.04
C ILE A 13 -2.82 14.45 15.27
N VAL A 14 -3.07 14.97 14.06
CA VAL A 14 -4.27 14.64 13.30
C VAL A 14 -3.94 13.72 12.13
N LEU A 15 -4.63 12.57 12.07
CA LEU A 15 -4.59 11.61 10.97
C LEU A 15 -5.99 11.55 10.35
N PRO A 16 -6.31 12.41 9.37
CA PRO A 16 -7.65 12.50 8.82
C PRO A 16 -7.96 11.30 7.93
N TYR A 17 -9.07 10.62 8.21
CA TYR A 17 -9.69 9.64 7.33
C TYR A 17 -10.38 10.36 6.16
N MET A 18 -10.18 9.89 4.93
CA MET A 18 -10.66 10.59 3.75
C MET A 18 -10.95 9.64 2.57
N ASN A 19 -11.80 10.07 1.64
CA ASN A 19 -11.87 9.42 0.34
C ASN A 19 -10.50 9.52 -0.36
N ALA A 20 -10.19 8.58 -1.26
CA ALA A 20 -8.93 8.58 -2.00
C ALA A 20 -8.94 9.70 -3.07
N ASP A 21 -8.87 10.94 -2.60
CA ASP A 21 -8.81 12.17 -3.39
C ASP A 21 -7.40 12.80 -3.25
N PRO A 22 -6.56 12.77 -4.32
CA PRO A 22 -5.21 13.30 -4.26
C PRO A 22 -5.14 14.79 -3.93
N ILE A 23 -6.11 15.58 -4.39
CA ILE A 23 -6.13 17.03 -4.11
C ILE A 23 -6.48 17.31 -2.65
N LEU A 24 -7.45 16.57 -2.11
CA LEU A 24 -7.78 16.68 -0.69
C LEU A 24 -6.61 16.22 0.18
N ALA A 25 -5.89 15.17 -0.21
CA ALA A 25 -4.70 14.71 0.50
C ALA A 25 -3.63 15.80 0.62
N LEU A 26 -3.34 16.52 -0.46
CA LEU A 26 -2.40 17.65 -0.43
C LEU A 26 -2.89 18.78 0.49
N ARG A 27 -4.17 19.17 0.39
CA ARG A 27 -4.75 20.21 1.23
C ARG A 27 -4.75 19.85 2.72
N LEU A 28 -4.93 18.58 3.07
CA LEU A 28 -4.86 18.12 4.45
C LEU A 28 -3.43 18.22 5.00
N GLN A 29 -2.43 17.92 4.18
CA GLN A 29 -1.02 18.11 4.52
C GLN A 29 -0.69 19.60 4.72
N ASP A 30 -1.19 20.48 3.83
CA ASP A 30 -0.96 21.92 3.91
C ASP A 30 -1.50 22.56 5.20
N VAL A 31 -2.57 22.01 5.77
CA VAL A 31 -3.12 22.47 7.06
C VAL A 31 -2.52 21.72 8.27
N GLY A 32 -1.51 20.89 8.06
CA GLY A 32 -0.71 20.29 9.13
C GLY A 32 -1.14 18.88 9.57
N ALA A 33 -1.88 18.12 8.75
CA ALA A 33 -2.13 16.72 9.04
C ALA A 33 -0.80 15.95 9.18
N ALA A 34 -0.69 15.11 10.21
CA ALA A 34 0.51 14.34 10.49
C ALA A 34 0.64 13.08 9.61
N ALA A 35 -0.46 12.61 9.06
CA ALA A 35 -0.55 11.55 8.06
C ALA A 35 -1.83 11.77 7.26
N VAL A 36 -2.01 11.08 6.14
CA VAL A 36 -3.28 11.00 5.41
C VAL A 36 -3.76 9.55 5.34
N MET A 37 -5.07 9.34 5.49
CA MET A 37 -5.64 7.99 5.56
C MET A 37 -6.70 7.80 4.48
N PRO A 38 -6.27 7.57 3.21
CA PRO A 38 -7.20 7.31 2.12
C PRO A 38 -7.86 5.95 2.26
N LEU A 39 -9.16 5.87 2.00
CA LEU A 39 -9.90 4.61 2.01
C LEU A 39 -9.64 3.78 0.74
N GLY A 40 -9.41 2.48 0.90
CA GLY A 40 -9.28 1.53 -0.20
C GLY A 40 -10.63 1.20 -0.85
N SER A 41 -11.66 1.00 -0.02
CA SER A 41 -13.06 0.84 -0.42
C SER A 41 -13.96 1.16 0.78
N PRO A 42 -15.30 1.24 0.63
CA PRO A 42 -16.17 1.62 1.74
C PRO A 42 -15.99 0.76 2.99
N ILE A 43 -16.06 1.40 4.16
CA ILE A 43 -15.84 0.76 5.46
C ILE A 43 -16.70 -0.51 5.60
N GLY A 44 -16.10 -1.60 6.08
CA GLY A 44 -16.79 -2.85 6.38
C GLY A 44 -17.14 -3.71 5.15
N THR A 45 -16.73 -3.31 3.95
CA THR A 45 -17.09 -4.06 2.72
C THR A 45 -16.13 -5.19 2.38
N ASN A 46 -14.90 -5.20 2.91
CA ASN A 46 -13.85 -6.18 2.62
C ASN A 46 -13.51 -6.32 1.11
N GLN A 47 -13.82 -5.29 0.29
CA GLN A 47 -13.66 -5.34 -1.16
C GLN A 47 -12.23 -5.08 -1.66
N GLY A 48 -11.30 -4.76 -0.75
CA GLY A 48 -9.92 -4.47 -1.09
C GLY A 48 -9.68 -3.03 -1.51
N ILE A 49 -8.65 -2.81 -2.33
CA ILE A 49 -8.20 -1.48 -2.73
C ILE A 49 -8.79 -1.14 -4.11
N LEU A 50 -10.07 -0.78 -4.14
CA LEU A 50 -10.75 -0.37 -5.38
C LEU A 50 -10.27 0.99 -5.89
N THR A 51 -9.67 1.80 -5.03
CA THR A 51 -9.12 3.12 -5.31
C THR A 51 -7.60 3.10 -5.52
N ALA A 52 -7.02 1.96 -5.93
CA ALA A 52 -5.57 1.77 -6.03
C ALA A 52 -4.88 2.88 -6.83
N PHE A 53 -5.40 3.23 -8.00
CA PHE A 53 -4.81 4.27 -8.84
C PHE A 53 -4.75 5.65 -8.17
N GLN A 54 -5.81 6.03 -7.44
CA GLN A 54 -5.83 7.28 -6.68
C GLN A 54 -4.87 7.24 -5.50
N ILE A 55 -4.74 6.10 -4.84
CA ILE A 55 -3.81 5.90 -3.72
C ILE A 55 -2.36 5.96 -4.21
N GLU A 56 -2.02 5.40 -5.36
CA GLU A 56 -0.69 5.55 -5.99
C GLU A 56 -0.33 7.03 -6.18
N ILE A 57 -1.25 7.83 -6.73
CA ILE A 57 -1.03 9.28 -6.90
C ILE A 57 -0.83 9.96 -5.54
N ILE A 58 -1.60 9.57 -4.51
CA ILE A 58 -1.46 10.14 -3.17
C ILE A 58 -0.08 9.79 -2.59
N ILE A 59 0.37 8.55 -2.73
CA ILE A 59 1.69 8.09 -2.26
C ILE A 59 2.82 8.87 -2.94
N ASP A 60 2.75 9.00 -4.26
CA ASP A 60 3.78 9.70 -5.05
C ASP A 60 3.91 11.18 -4.68
N GLN A 61 2.83 11.81 -4.23
CA GLN A 61 2.77 13.24 -3.88
C GLN A 61 2.90 13.51 -2.38
N ALA A 62 2.85 12.47 -1.55
CA ALA A 62 2.80 12.63 -0.10
C ALA A 62 4.12 13.15 0.47
N ARG A 63 3.99 14.08 1.42
CA ARG A 63 5.07 14.62 2.26
C ARG A 63 4.94 14.15 3.71
N VAL A 64 3.91 13.39 3.99
CA VAL A 64 3.57 12.78 5.29
C VAL A 64 3.23 11.31 5.06
N PRO A 65 3.27 10.45 6.08
CA PRO A 65 2.89 9.06 5.94
C PRO A 65 1.49 8.86 5.34
N VAL A 66 1.37 7.85 4.48
CA VAL A 66 0.11 7.42 3.87
C VAL A 66 -0.32 6.10 4.52
N VAL A 67 -1.47 6.10 5.17
CA VAL A 67 -2.05 4.91 5.80
C VAL A 67 -3.28 4.48 5.01
N VAL A 68 -3.23 3.35 4.32
CA VAL A 68 -4.41 2.83 3.61
C VAL A 68 -5.39 2.23 4.61
N ASP A 69 -6.59 2.81 4.68
CA ASP A 69 -7.64 2.43 5.62
C ASP A 69 -8.88 1.96 4.85
N ALA A 70 -9.71 1.16 5.54
CA ALA A 70 -11.01 0.67 5.09
C ALA A 70 -11.04 -0.21 3.82
N GLY A 71 -11.94 -1.15 3.84
CA GLY A 71 -12.13 -2.10 2.76
C GLY A 71 -11.08 -3.21 2.68
N ILE A 72 -10.03 -3.15 3.49
CA ILE A 72 -9.00 -4.19 3.55
C ILE A 72 -9.63 -5.47 4.12
N GLY A 73 -9.92 -6.43 3.26
CA GLY A 73 -10.69 -7.64 3.59
C GLY A 73 -9.88 -8.93 3.59
N ALA A 74 -8.63 -8.89 3.13
CA ALA A 74 -7.75 -10.05 3.07
C ALA A 74 -6.28 -9.63 3.27
N PRO A 75 -5.41 -10.51 3.77
CA PRO A 75 -3.97 -10.26 3.88
C PRO A 75 -3.32 -9.80 2.57
N SER A 76 -3.75 -10.34 1.43
CA SER A 76 -3.28 -9.92 0.10
C SER A 76 -3.56 -8.45 -0.22
N HIS A 77 -4.65 -7.87 0.31
CA HIS A 77 -4.93 -6.44 0.14
C HIS A 77 -3.93 -5.58 0.94
N ALA A 78 -3.55 -6.03 2.13
CA ALA A 78 -2.53 -5.36 2.93
C ALA A 78 -1.15 -5.44 2.26
N ALA A 79 -0.77 -6.61 1.74
CA ALA A 79 0.46 -6.77 0.97
C ALA A 79 0.48 -5.82 -0.23
N LEU A 80 -0.61 -5.76 -1.00
CA LEU A 80 -0.74 -4.86 -2.16
C LEU A 80 -0.55 -3.39 -1.76
N ALA A 81 -1.19 -2.92 -0.66
CA ALA A 81 -1.01 -1.55 -0.19
C ALA A 81 0.46 -1.24 0.11
N MET A 82 1.15 -2.16 0.78
CA MET A 82 2.57 -2.00 1.13
C MET A 82 3.47 -2.08 -0.10
N GLU A 83 3.16 -2.94 -1.08
CA GLU A 83 3.85 -3.03 -2.37
C GLU A 83 3.71 -1.76 -3.20
N MET A 84 2.58 -1.04 -3.09
CA MET A 84 2.36 0.26 -3.72
C MET A 84 3.19 1.38 -3.06
N GLY A 85 3.75 1.14 -1.88
CA GLY A 85 4.57 2.11 -1.15
C GLY A 85 3.84 2.83 -0.01
N ALA A 86 2.66 2.36 0.41
CA ALA A 86 2.02 2.88 1.61
C ALA A 86 2.92 2.66 2.84
N ASP A 87 2.85 3.59 3.80
CA ASP A 87 3.62 3.50 5.04
C ASP A 87 3.00 2.55 6.06
N ALA A 88 1.67 2.41 6.01
CA ALA A 88 0.92 1.50 6.87
C ALA A 88 -0.44 1.15 6.27
N VAL A 89 -1.08 0.14 6.87
CA VAL A 89 -2.48 -0.20 6.64
C VAL A 89 -3.22 -0.25 7.97
N LEU A 90 -4.50 0.10 7.97
CA LEU A 90 -5.40 -0.05 9.10
C LEU A 90 -6.45 -1.11 8.77
N VAL A 91 -6.55 -2.14 9.60
CA VAL A 91 -7.44 -3.29 9.40
C VAL A 91 -8.25 -3.54 10.65
N ASN A 92 -9.54 -3.68 10.52
CA ASN A 92 -10.45 -3.99 11.63
C ASN A 92 -11.43 -5.10 11.24
N THR A 93 -12.42 -4.83 10.39
CA THR A 93 -13.53 -5.72 10.07
C THR A 93 -13.06 -7.12 9.66
N ALA A 94 -12.09 -7.22 8.76
CA ALA A 94 -11.59 -8.50 8.27
C ALA A 94 -11.04 -9.42 9.38
N ILE A 95 -10.48 -8.83 10.44
CA ILE A 95 -9.99 -9.58 11.59
C ILE A 95 -11.15 -9.94 12.51
N SER A 96 -12.02 -8.98 12.83
CA SER A 96 -13.08 -9.16 13.83
C SER A 96 -14.17 -10.15 13.41
N VAL A 97 -14.42 -10.30 12.10
CA VAL A 97 -15.42 -11.25 11.54
C VAL A 97 -14.83 -12.58 11.11
N ALA A 98 -13.51 -12.77 11.22
CA ALA A 98 -12.87 -14.03 10.84
C ALA A 98 -13.28 -15.18 11.77
N GLY A 99 -13.31 -16.39 11.23
CA GLY A 99 -13.55 -17.60 12.04
C GLY A 99 -12.47 -17.83 13.11
N ASP A 100 -11.23 -17.42 12.86
CA ASP A 100 -10.14 -17.33 13.83
C ASP A 100 -9.48 -15.93 13.71
N PRO A 101 -9.91 -14.97 14.54
CA PRO A 101 -9.36 -13.61 14.50
C PRO A 101 -7.86 -13.52 14.83
N VAL A 102 -7.34 -14.43 15.67
CA VAL A 102 -5.91 -14.43 16.03
C VAL A 102 -5.07 -14.90 14.88
N ALA A 103 -5.46 -15.97 14.20
CA ALA A 103 -4.78 -16.45 13.00
C ALA A 103 -4.85 -15.39 11.87
N MET A 104 -6.01 -14.76 11.70
CA MET A 104 -6.20 -13.71 10.70
C MET A 104 -5.32 -12.48 10.98
N ALA A 105 -5.22 -12.03 12.23
CA ALA A 105 -4.33 -10.93 12.61
C ALA A 105 -2.85 -11.25 12.31
N ARG A 106 -2.41 -12.47 12.60
CA ARG A 106 -1.06 -12.94 12.24
C ARG A 106 -0.83 -12.94 10.73
N ALA A 107 -1.79 -13.40 9.95
CA ALA A 107 -1.72 -13.41 8.50
C ALA A 107 -1.59 -11.98 7.94
N PHE A 108 -2.33 -11.02 8.48
CA PHE A 108 -2.19 -9.60 8.13
C PHE A 108 -0.81 -9.04 8.47
N ALA A 109 -0.27 -9.34 9.66
CA ALA A 109 1.08 -8.90 10.03
C ALA A 109 2.14 -9.41 9.05
N GLN A 110 2.09 -10.71 8.71
CA GLN A 110 2.99 -11.31 7.73
C GLN A 110 2.85 -10.67 6.33
N ALA A 111 1.63 -10.36 5.91
CA ALA A 111 1.37 -9.73 4.62
C ALA A 111 1.94 -8.29 4.54
N VAL A 112 1.83 -7.52 5.62
CA VAL A 112 2.43 -6.18 5.73
C VAL A 112 3.96 -6.26 5.62
N GLU A 113 4.58 -7.17 6.35
CA GLU A 113 6.04 -7.39 6.29
C GLU A 113 6.49 -7.81 4.89
N ALA A 114 5.78 -8.75 4.26
CA ALA A 114 6.08 -9.23 2.91
C ALA A 114 5.97 -8.12 1.88
N GLY A 115 4.86 -7.36 1.87
CA GLY A 115 4.66 -6.25 0.94
C GLY A 115 5.69 -5.13 1.13
N ARG A 116 6.02 -4.78 2.37
CA ARG A 116 7.07 -3.79 2.64
C ARG A 116 8.44 -4.26 2.17
N THR A 117 8.77 -5.52 2.40
CA THR A 117 10.03 -6.11 1.94
C THR A 117 10.11 -6.09 0.42
N ALA A 118 9.03 -6.45 -0.29
CA ALA A 118 8.96 -6.42 -1.75
C ALA A 118 9.16 -4.99 -2.29
N PHE A 119 8.49 -4.00 -1.70
CA PHE A 119 8.64 -2.59 -2.08
C PHE A 119 10.10 -2.11 -1.93
N VAL A 120 10.72 -2.38 -0.78
CA VAL A 120 12.10 -1.96 -0.49
C VAL A 120 13.11 -2.69 -1.38
N ALA A 121 12.88 -3.96 -1.69
CA ALA A 121 13.73 -4.75 -2.58
C ALA A 121 13.66 -4.26 -4.04
N GLY A 122 12.61 -3.55 -4.41
CA GLY A 122 12.35 -3.10 -5.77
C GLY A 122 11.72 -4.20 -6.63
N MET A 123 10.44 -4.06 -6.90
CA MET A 123 9.70 -5.00 -7.75
C MET A 123 10.05 -4.80 -9.23
N GLY A 124 10.05 -5.90 -9.99
CA GLY A 124 10.21 -5.86 -11.43
C GLY A 124 9.10 -5.05 -12.12
N SER A 125 9.44 -4.30 -13.17
CA SER A 125 8.47 -3.52 -13.93
C SER A 125 7.43 -4.42 -14.60
N ARG A 126 6.16 -4.00 -14.55
CA ARG A 126 5.08 -4.66 -15.29
C ARG A 126 5.15 -4.24 -16.76
N GLY A 127 5.22 -5.18 -17.69
CA GLY A 127 5.26 -4.92 -19.13
C GLY A 127 4.31 -5.83 -19.90
N LYS A 128 3.86 -5.38 -21.08
CA LYS A 128 3.04 -6.19 -22.00
C LYS A 128 3.86 -7.24 -22.76
N GLN A 129 5.18 -7.09 -22.79
CA GLN A 129 6.10 -8.00 -23.47
C GLN A 129 7.02 -8.65 -22.44
N ALA A 130 7.29 -9.95 -22.63
CA ALA A 130 8.25 -10.66 -21.81
C ALA A 130 9.66 -10.11 -22.05
N GLN A 131 10.39 -9.86 -20.96
CA GLN A 131 11.82 -9.56 -21.00
C GLN A 131 12.57 -10.74 -20.42
N ALA A 132 13.60 -11.24 -21.13
CA ALA A 132 14.43 -12.32 -20.62
C ALA A 132 15.20 -11.86 -19.39
N SER A 133 14.99 -12.55 -18.27
CA SER A 133 15.69 -12.30 -17.01
C SER A 133 16.93 -13.18 -16.84
N SER A 134 17.07 -14.23 -17.66
CA SER A 134 18.24 -15.12 -17.68
C SER A 134 19.20 -14.69 -18.81
N PRO A 135 20.51 -14.65 -18.58
CA PRO A 135 21.49 -14.43 -19.65
C PRO A 135 21.59 -15.68 -20.52
N LEU A 136 20.59 -15.89 -21.39
CA LEU A 136 20.50 -17.08 -22.25
C LEU A 136 21.56 -17.13 -23.36
N THR A 137 22.36 -16.08 -23.56
CA THR A 137 23.18 -15.96 -24.77
C THR A 137 24.64 -15.57 -24.54
N GLY A 138 25.11 -15.43 -23.31
CA GLY A 138 26.48 -14.95 -23.09
C GLY A 138 27.46 -15.98 -22.53
N THR A 139 27.02 -16.86 -21.65
CA THR A 139 27.95 -17.72 -20.88
C THR A 139 27.73 -19.22 -21.09
N LEU A 140 26.50 -19.66 -21.36
CA LEU A 140 26.22 -21.09 -21.55
C LEU A 140 26.60 -21.62 -22.94
N ALA A 141 26.56 -20.77 -23.98
CA ALA A 141 26.91 -21.18 -25.34
C ALA A 141 28.44 -21.28 -25.58
N THR A 142 29.24 -20.59 -24.77
CA THR A 142 30.69 -20.60 -24.84
C THR A 142 31.36 -21.56 -23.88
N ASP A 143 30.71 -21.89 -22.73
CA ASP A 143 31.30 -22.77 -21.70
C ASP A 143 30.88 -24.24 -21.82
N LEU A 144 29.84 -24.53 -22.59
CA LEU A 144 29.40 -25.90 -22.86
C LEU A 144 29.91 -26.38 -24.23
N GLY A 145 31.20 -26.55 -24.36
CA GLY A 145 31.93 -26.96 -25.59
C GLY A 145 31.52 -28.29 -26.25
N PHE A 146 30.23 -28.70 -26.16
CA PHE A 146 29.69 -29.89 -26.79
C PHE A 146 28.66 -29.60 -27.91
N LEU A 147 28.61 -28.39 -28.44
CA LEU A 147 27.81 -28.00 -29.61
C LEU A 147 28.71 -27.53 -30.78
N ALA A 148 29.91 -28.06 -30.89
CA ALA A 148 30.76 -27.94 -32.08
C ALA A 148 30.74 -29.22 -32.89
#